data_543f659b2c330b4efd7badccfa0db4f5
#
_entry.id   543f659b2c330b4efd7badccfa0db4f5
#
_cell.length_a   1.000
_cell.length_b   1.000
_cell.length_c   1.000
_cell.angle_alpha   90.00
_cell.angle_beta   90.00
_cell.angle_gamma   90.00
#
_symmetry.space_group_name_H-M   'P 1'
#
loop_
_entity.id
_entity.type
_entity.pdbx_description
1 polymer ?
#
loop_
_entity_poly.entity_id
_entity_poly.type
_entity_poly.pdbx_seq_one_letter_code
_entity_poly.pdbx_strand_id
1 'polypeptide(L)'
;MATTDTMPPIAPPTHMPSSLSPNNSKITALVSVADLATPSNDVQFDASKHLQFTPPSKVHTMKELGYSNDVGVSHIGVSEPFPLFSIEAIQQMRQEILSEEVWAKYRFSSNLAQCQLRGFAAECAPFVYDAWRSPEILAIVSKVAGIDLVPSMDWEIAHINISTPPDAHKSKSNVSQDDEAPIVDWHTDSYPFVCVTMLSDCTNMVGGETALRKGDGGILKVRGPQMGCAVVLQGRYIEHQALRALGTTERITMVTSFRPRSPALPDDTVLTTVRPVSDLSELYFQFSEYRLEILEERIRAQLKIMRDRRCARRGFDTKGMKRFLSKQEQFLVQMNREIVDVEKVIKGFTDDSHLISEELKEQAKKRARVGTE
;
A
#
# COMPACT_ATOMS: atom_id res chain seq x y z
N MET A 1 43.70 -20.59 20.77
CA MET A 1 43.95 -19.47 19.84
C MET A 1 42.79 -19.52 18.85
N ALA A 2 41.79 -18.68 19.03
CA ALA A 2 40.63 -18.58 18.15
C ALA A 2 40.89 -17.43 17.17
N THR A 3 40.93 -17.73 15.90
CA THR A 3 41.09 -16.77 14.82
C THR A 3 39.74 -16.09 14.59
N THR A 4 39.68 -14.79 14.85
CA THR A 4 38.57 -13.93 14.50
C THR A 4 38.61 -13.67 12.98
N ASP A 5 37.71 -14.31 12.23
CA ASP A 5 37.45 -13.96 10.85
C ASP A 5 36.71 -12.62 10.80
N THR A 6 37.40 -11.58 10.41
CA THR A 6 36.81 -10.28 10.09
C THR A 6 36.35 -10.31 8.66
N MET A 7 35.02 -10.23 8.46
CA MET A 7 34.41 -10.04 7.12
C MET A 7 34.91 -8.72 6.50
N PRO A 8 35.27 -8.72 5.19
CA PRO A 8 35.61 -7.49 4.48
C PRO A 8 34.41 -6.57 4.33
N PRO A 9 34.63 -5.24 4.27
CA PRO A 9 33.54 -4.27 4.10
C PRO A 9 32.84 -4.46 2.75
N ILE A 10 31.52 -4.49 2.79
CA ILE A 10 30.67 -4.54 1.60
C ILE A 10 30.85 -3.25 0.80
N ALA A 11 31.32 -3.36 -0.43
CA ALA A 11 31.44 -2.23 -1.33
C ALA A 11 30.03 -1.73 -1.76
N PRO A 12 29.83 -0.41 -1.91
CA PRO A 12 28.55 0.12 -2.36
C PRO A 12 28.25 -0.37 -3.79
N PRO A 13 26.96 -0.59 -4.14
CA PRO A 13 26.56 -1.12 -5.44
C PRO A 13 26.94 -0.15 -6.55
N THR A 14 27.82 -0.58 -7.43
CA THR A 14 28.22 0.13 -8.64
C THR A 14 27.15 -0.02 -9.71
N HIS A 15 26.68 1.12 -10.21
CA HIS A 15 25.97 1.36 -11.46
C HIS A 15 24.58 0.72 -11.67
N MET A 16 23.58 1.60 -11.57
CA MET A 16 22.31 1.45 -12.29
C MET A 16 22.58 1.55 -13.81
N PRO A 17 22.00 0.67 -14.65
CA PRO A 17 22.01 0.89 -16.09
C PRO A 17 21.09 2.08 -16.43
N SER A 18 21.66 3.13 -16.97
CA SER A 18 20.96 4.27 -17.55
C SER A 18 20.40 3.87 -18.92
N SER A 19 19.26 3.16 -18.93
CA SER A 19 18.40 3.08 -20.10
C SER A 19 17.04 3.64 -19.74
N LEU A 20 16.90 4.95 -19.84
CA LEU A 20 15.60 5.63 -19.83
C LEU A 20 14.82 5.13 -21.05
N SER A 21 13.78 4.34 -20.82
CA SER A 21 12.78 4.05 -21.84
C SER A 21 12.16 5.38 -22.33
N PRO A 22 11.85 5.54 -23.64
CA PRO A 22 11.30 6.78 -24.21
C PRO A 22 10.03 7.31 -23.52
N ASN A 23 9.30 6.45 -22.81
CA ASN A 23 8.11 6.84 -22.04
C ASN A 23 8.44 7.58 -20.73
N ASN A 24 9.60 7.36 -20.12
CA ASN A 24 9.97 8.01 -18.86
C ASN A 24 10.29 9.51 -19.01
N SER A 25 10.83 9.94 -20.17
CA SER A 25 11.08 11.36 -20.44
C SER A 25 9.79 12.18 -20.60
N LYS A 26 8.68 11.55 -21.06
CA LYS A 26 7.36 12.20 -21.14
C LYS A 26 6.72 12.41 -19.77
N ILE A 27 6.89 11.46 -18.85
CA ILE A 27 6.34 11.58 -17.48
C ILE A 27 7.04 12.72 -16.73
N THR A 28 8.36 12.82 -16.83
CA THR A 28 9.14 13.91 -16.21
C THR A 28 8.78 15.29 -16.78
N ALA A 29 8.43 15.37 -18.07
CA ALA A 29 8.05 16.63 -18.73
C ALA A 29 6.60 17.08 -18.40
N LEU A 30 5.76 16.20 -17.85
CA LEU A 30 4.36 16.47 -17.54
C LEU A 30 4.13 16.86 -16.08
N VAL A 31 5.07 16.54 -15.18
CA VAL A 31 5.08 17.09 -13.83
C VAL A 31 5.33 18.59 -13.93
N SER A 32 4.41 19.40 -13.42
CA SER A 32 4.51 20.86 -13.52
C SER A 32 5.83 21.35 -12.94
N VAL A 33 6.49 22.27 -13.62
CA VAL A 33 7.73 22.92 -13.13
C VAL A 33 7.49 23.59 -11.76
N ALA A 34 6.26 24.02 -11.48
CA ALA A 34 5.86 24.55 -10.16
C ALA A 34 5.92 23.47 -9.04
N ASP A 35 5.77 22.20 -9.39
CA ASP A 35 5.86 21.08 -8.44
C ASP A 35 7.33 20.71 -8.13
N LEU A 36 8.28 21.12 -8.99
CA LEU A 36 9.73 20.91 -8.81
C LEU A 36 10.41 22.04 -8.04
N ALA A 37 9.64 22.95 -7.45
CA ALA A 37 10.18 24.01 -6.58
C ALA A 37 10.87 23.37 -5.37
N THR A 38 11.94 24.01 -4.89
CA THR A 38 12.65 23.58 -3.68
C THR A 38 11.65 23.53 -2.52
N PRO A 39 11.49 22.38 -1.84
CA PRO A 39 10.55 22.27 -0.73
C PRO A 39 10.88 23.30 0.34
N SER A 40 9.87 23.95 0.89
CA SER A 40 10.04 24.72 2.12
C SER A 40 10.11 23.72 3.28
N ASN A 41 11.31 23.38 3.73
CA ASN A 41 11.52 22.47 4.86
C ASN A 41 11.06 23.04 6.20
N ASP A 42 10.56 24.28 6.22
CA ASP A 42 10.13 24.96 7.45
C ASP A 42 8.67 24.72 7.81
N VAL A 43 7.88 24.09 6.93
CA VAL A 43 6.46 23.84 7.19
C VAL A 43 6.30 22.49 7.90
N GLN A 44 5.89 22.56 9.17
CA GLN A 44 5.54 21.37 9.95
C GLN A 44 4.07 20.99 9.77
N PHE A 45 3.78 19.70 9.86
CA PHE A 45 2.39 19.24 9.86
C PHE A 45 1.67 19.70 11.13
N ASP A 46 0.52 20.32 10.95
CA ASP A 46 -0.39 20.77 12.01
C ASP A 46 -1.81 20.30 11.68
N ALA A 47 -2.30 19.35 12.45
CA ALA A 47 -3.61 18.75 12.21
C ALA A 47 -4.75 19.75 12.18
N SER A 48 -4.65 20.85 12.94
CA SER A 48 -5.68 21.89 12.99
C SER A 48 -5.80 22.71 11.70
N LYS A 49 -4.75 22.76 10.88
CA LYS A 49 -4.68 23.51 9.61
C LYS A 49 -4.77 22.58 8.40
N HIS A 50 -4.13 21.42 8.49
CA HIS A 50 -3.85 20.56 7.35
C HIS A 50 -4.86 19.43 7.19
N LEU A 51 -5.69 19.14 8.22
CA LEU A 51 -6.80 18.21 8.10
C LEU A 51 -8.10 18.93 7.73
N GLN A 52 -8.84 18.30 6.82
CA GLN A 52 -10.19 18.72 6.42
C GLN A 52 -11.14 17.52 6.53
N PHE A 53 -11.05 16.78 7.64
CA PHE A 53 -11.75 15.51 7.78
C PHE A 53 -13.26 15.69 7.87
N THR A 54 -13.94 14.99 6.97
CA THR A 54 -15.39 14.71 7.06
C THR A 54 -15.57 13.19 6.92
N PRO A 55 -16.32 12.52 7.79
CA PRO A 55 -16.54 11.09 7.69
C PRO A 55 -17.06 10.69 6.31
N PRO A 56 -16.68 9.49 5.80
CA PRO A 56 -17.22 8.97 4.55
C PRO A 56 -18.75 8.87 4.63
N SER A 57 -19.43 9.18 3.53
CA SER A 57 -20.89 9.07 3.42
C SER A 57 -21.38 7.64 3.67
N LYS A 58 -20.55 6.66 3.33
CA LYS A 58 -20.81 5.24 3.52
C LYS A 58 -19.50 4.48 3.69
N VAL A 59 -19.54 3.41 4.48
CA VAL A 59 -18.55 2.33 4.48
C VAL A 59 -19.24 1.04 4.08
N HIS A 60 -18.59 0.24 3.23
CA HIS A 60 -19.09 -1.07 2.82
C HIS A 60 -18.45 -2.12 3.71
N THR A 61 -19.28 -2.93 4.33
CA THR A 61 -18.79 -4.04 5.16
C THR A 61 -18.36 -5.22 4.30
N MET A 62 -17.47 -6.08 4.81
CA MET A 62 -17.08 -7.33 4.14
C MET A 62 -18.30 -8.19 3.81
N LYS A 63 -19.28 -8.23 4.73
CA LYS A 63 -20.54 -8.94 4.52
C LYS A 63 -21.38 -8.35 3.38
N GLU A 64 -21.52 -7.02 3.27
CA GLU A 64 -22.22 -6.36 2.15
C GLU A 64 -21.50 -6.60 0.81
N LEU A 65 -20.18 -6.77 0.86
CA LEU A 65 -19.38 -7.17 -0.30
C LEU A 65 -19.46 -8.67 -0.60
N GLY A 66 -20.20 -9.46 0.17
CA GLY A 66 -20.40 -10.89 -0.05
C GLY A 66 -19.27 -11.78 0.44
N TYR A 67 -18.36 -11.26 1.26
CA TYR A 67 -17.31 -12.06 1.88
C TYR A 67 -17.83 -12.73 3.17
N SER A 68 -17.26 -13.89 3.50
CA SER A 68 -17.55 -14.59 4.76
C SER A 68 -16.93 -13.88 5.97
N ASN A 69 -17.46 -14.13 7.16
CA ASN A 69 -17.06 -13.43 8.39
C ASN A 69 -15.62 -13.72 8.86
N ASP A 70 -14.97 -14.72 8.30
CA ASP A 70 -13.60 -15.14 8.58
C ASP A 70 -12.57 -14.55 7.61
N VAL A 71 -13.03 -13.81 6.59
CA VAL A 71 -12.16 -13.08 5.66
C VAL A 71 -11.89 -11.67 6.19
N GLY A 72 -10.61 -11.34 6.24
CA GLY A 72 -10.16 -10.00 6.67
C GLY A 72 -9.91 -9.89 8.18
N VAL A 73 -9.50 -8.71 8.59
CA VAL A 73 -9.16 -8.38 9.99
C VAL A 73 -10.13 -7.38 10.62
N SER A 74 -11.03 -6.82 9.83
CA SER A 74 -12.11 -5.93 10.24
C SER A 74 -13.40 -6.28 9.51
N HIS A 75 -14.53 -5.90 10.07
CA HIS A 75 -15.83 -6.00 9.40
C HIS A 75 -16.00 -4.96 8.27
N ILE A 76 -15.17 -3.91 8.23
CA ILE A 76 -15.19 -2.89 7.17
C ILE A 76 -14.29 -3.34 6.02
N GLY A 77 -14.84 -3.39 4.80
CA GLY A 77 -14.10 -3.71 3.58
C GLY A 77 -13.50 -2.48 2.91
N VAL A 78 -14.33 -1.48 2.62
CA VAL A 78 -13.92 -0.25 1.92
C VAL A 78 -14.80 0.93 2.31
N SER A 79 -14.22 2.13 2.36
CA SER A 79 -14.97 3.38 2.49
C SER A 79 -15.31 3.99 1.15
N GLU A 80 -16.42 4.75 1.06
CA GLU A 80 -16.56 5.76 0.03
C GLU A 80 -15.50 6.87 0.24
N PRO A 81 -15.14 7.62 -0.82
CA PRO A 81 -14.21 8.74 -0.69
C PRO A 81 -14.66 9.76 0.34
N PHE A 82 -13.70 10.25 1.12
CA PHE A 82 -13.96 11.26 2.15
C PHE A 82 -12.84 12.32 2.20
N PRO A 83 -13.18 13.60 2.47
CA PRO A 83 -12.17 14.62 2.68
C PRO A 83 -11.26 14.26 3.86
N LEU A 84 -9.95 14.35 3.67
CA LEU A 84 -8.95 14.07 4.70
C LEU A 84 -7.99 15.25 4.88
N PHE A 85 -7.40 15.73 3.79
CA PHE A 85 -6.40 16.79 3.80
C PHE A 85 -6.92 18.09 3.16
N SER A 86 -6.48 19.22 3.68
CA SER A 86 -6.69 20.53 3.05
C SER A 86 -5.88 20.64 1.75
N ILE A 87 -6.29 21.55 0.87
CA ILE A 87 -5.54 21.84 -0.37
C ILE A 87 -4.12 22.30 -0.08
N GLU A 88 -3.95 23.11 0.98
CA GLU A 88 -2.64 23.58 1.44
C GLU A 88 -1.74 22.41 1.85
N ALA A 89 -2.28 21.44 2.59
CA ALA A 89 -1.54 20.23 2.93
C ALA A 89 -1.11 19.44 1.68
N ILE A 90 -2.02 19.27 0.70
CA ILE A 90 -1.70 18.57 -0.55
C ILE A 90 -0.62 19.30 -1.34
N GLN A 91 -0.64 20.63 -1.39
CA GLN A 91 0.41 21.41 -2.06
C GLN A 91 1.78 21.21 -1.40
N GLN A 92 1.84 21.25 -0.07
CA GLN A 92 3.08 20.98 0.67
C GLN A 92 3.58 19.55 0.44
N MET A 93 2.67 18.55 0.52
CA MET A 93 3.01 17.15 0.24
C MET A 93 3.57 16.97 -1.18
N ARG A 94 2.93 17.59 -2.19
CA ARG A 94 3.40 17.53 -3.59
C ARG A 94 4.80 18.11 -3.75
N GLN A 95 5.12 19.24 -3.08
CA GLN A 95 6.46 19.83 -3.12
C GLN A 95 7.53 18.87 -2.61
N GLU A 96 7.28 18.19 -1.49
CA GLU A 96 8.23 17.21 -0.95
C GLU A 96 8.35 15.97 -1.85
N ILE A 97 7.22 15.39 -2.23
CA ILE A 97 7.14 14.14 -2.99
C ILE A 97 7.76 14.26 -4.39
N LEU A 98 7.54 15.40 -5.07
CA LEU A 98 7.99 15.62 -6.44
C LEU A 98 9.34 16.35 -6.51
N SER A 99 10.07 16.47 -5.41
CA SER A 99 11.41 17.05 -5.38
C SER A 99 12.40 16.25 -6.24
N GLU A 100 13.44 16.94 -6.74
CA GLU A 100 14.49 16.30 -7.56
C GLU A 100 15.17 15.14 -6.80
N GLU A 101 15.37 15.28 -5.52
CA GLU A 101 16.01 14.27 -4.67
C GLU A 101 15.19 12.99 -4.62
N VAL A 102 13.88 13.09 -4.31
CA VAL A 102 12.97 11.95 -4.26
C VAL A 102 12.88 11.29 -5.63
N TRP A 103 12.77 12.10 -6.68
CA TRP A 103 12.67 11.59 -8.04
C TRP A 103 13.93 10.84 -8.50
N ALA A 104 15.10 11.30 -8.11
CA ALA A 104 16.37 10.69 -8.48
C ALA A 104 16.65 9.37 -7.75
N LYS A 105 16.32 9.30 -6.44
CA LYS A 105 16.71 8.18 -5.57
C LYS A 105 15.63 7.11 -5.40
N TYR A 106 14.33 7.50 -5.39
CA TYR A 106 13.23 6.65 -4.91
C TYR A 106 12.23 6.25 -5.99
N ARG A 107 12.60 6.41 -7.27
CA ARG A 107 11.76 6.04 -8.39
C ARG A 107 11.91 4.57 -8.75
N PHE A 108 10.77 3.89 -8.83
CA PHE A 108 10.65 2.50 -9.24
C PHE A 108 9.66 2.36 -10.40
N SER A 109 9.75 1.23 -11.12
CA SER A 109 8.82 0.84 -12.18
C SER A 109 8.58 -0.66 -12.11
N SER A 110 7.36 -1.09 -12.41
CA SER A 110 7.02 -2.50 -12.49
C SER A 110 5.98 -2.78 -13.57
N ASN A 111 5.71 -4.06 -13.79
CA ASN A 111 4.62 -4.52 -14.64
C ASN A 111 3.23 -4.11 -14.11
N LEU A 112 3.09 -3.83 -12.80
CA LEU A 112 1.84 -3.34 -12.20
C LEU A 112 1.69 -1.83 -12.32
N ALA A 113 2.79 -1.05 -12.17
CA ALA A 113 2.75 0.40 -12.24
C ALA A 113 4.02 0.97 -12.88
N GLN A 114 3.84 1.81 -13.89
CA GLN A 114 4.95 2.33 -14.70
C GLN A 114 5.84 3.32 -13.96
N CYS A 115 5.29 4.08 -13.02
CA CYS A 115 6.05 5.05 -12.25
C CYS A 115 5.54 5.08 -10.80
N GLN A 116 6.45 4.75 -9.88
CA GLN A 116 6.21 4.77 -8.44
C GLN A 116 7.36 5.47 -7.73
N LEU A 117 7.06 6.21 -6.65
CA LEU A 117 8.05 6.72 -5.71
C LEU A 117 7.81 6.02 -4.36
N ARG A 118 8.85 5.40 -3.79
CA ARG A 118 8.69 4.54 -2.61
C ARG A 118 9.86 4.69 -1.64
N GLY A 119 9.59 4.60 -0.32
CA GLY A 119 10.60 4.57 0.73
C GLY A 119 11.25 5.92 1.04
N PHE A 120 10.75 7.01 0.51
CA PHE A 120 11.36 8.34 0.63
C PHE A 120 10.88 9.13 1.87
N ALA A 121 9.71 8.77 2.43
CA ALA A 121 8.99 9.67 3.35
C ALA A 121 9.83 10.01 4.59
N ALA A 122 10.45 9.03 5.23
CA ALA A 122 11.23 9.23 6.46
C ALA A 122 12.48 10.12 6.25
N GLU A 123 13.11 10.08 5.06
CA GLU A 123 14.36 10.79 4.80
C GLU A 123 14.15 12.14 4.10
N CYS A 124 13.19 12.21 3.17
CA CYS A 124 13.10 13.32 2.22
C CYS A 124 11.77 14.10 2.29
N ALA A 125 10.78 13.65 3.07
CA ALA A 125 9.46 14.27 3.11
C ALA A 125 8.92 14.35 4.55
N PRO A 126 9.51 15.21 5.39
CA PRO A 126 9.18 15.29 6.81
C PRO A 126 7.72 15.67 7.06
N PHE A 127 7.14 16.59 6.30
CA PHE A 127 5.74 16.96 6.43
C PHE A 127 4.81 15.76 6.14
N VAL A 128 5.10 15.01 5.06
CA VAL A 128 4.36 13.80 4.70
C VAL A 128 4.50 12.73 5.77
N TYR A 129 5.73 12.50 6.25
CA TYR A 129 6.01 11.52 7.27
C TYR A 129 5.31 11.82 8.59
N ASP A 130 5.41 13.06 9.08
CA ASP A 130 4.76 13.52 10.30
C ASP A 130 3.23 13.42 10.19
N ALA A 131 2.66 13.78 9.04
CA ALA A 131 1.23 13.66 8.79
C ALA A 131 0.76 12.21 9.01
N TRP A 132 1.40 11.23 8.35
CA TRP A 132 0.98 9.83 8.43
C TRP A 132 1.30 9.14 9.76
N ARG A 133 2.16 9.72 10.58
CA ARG A 133 2.44 9.24 11.94
C ARG A 133 1.68 10.01 13.02
N SER A 134 0.95 11.07 12.64
CA SER A 134 0.19 11.87 13.59
C SER A 134 -0.93 11.05 14.27
N PRO A 135 -1.16 11.23 15.57
CA PRO A 135 -2.24 10.56 16.28
C PRO A 135 -3.62 10.82 15.66
N GLU A 136 -3.83 12.02 15.11
CA GLU A 136 -5.08 12.44 14.51
C GLU A 136 -5.40 11.63 13.25
N ILE A 137 -4.45 11.49 12.33
CA ILE A 137 -4.63 10.69 11.11
C ILE A 137 -4.79 9.22 11.47
N LEU A 138 -3.98 8.69 12.39
CA LEU A 138 -4.09 7.31 12.83
C LEU A 138 -5.47 7.02 13.45
N ALA A 139 -6.01 7.96 14.23
CA ALA A 139 -7.34 7.84 14.81
C ALA A 139 -8.44 7.89 13.73
N ILE A 140 -8.32 8.77 12.73
CA ILE A 140 -9.26 8.87 11.59
C ILE A 140 -9.26 7.57 10.80
N VAL A 141 -8.09 7.11 10.34
CA VAL A 141 -7.97 5.89 9.52
C VAL A 141 -8.47 4.68 10.29
N SER A 142 -8.09 4.53 11.57
CA SER A 142 -8.57 3.46 12.44
C SER A 142 -10.09 3.48 12.60
N LYS A 143 -10.68 4.66 12.80
CA LYS A 143 -12.14 4.82 12.91
C LYS A 143 -12.86 4.40 11.63
N VAL A 144 -12.35 4.80 10.46
CA VAL A 144 -12.93 4.44 9.16
C VAL A 144 -12.75 2.95 8.88
N ALA A 145 -11.60 2.37 9.23
CA ALA A 145 -11.31 0.95 9.08
C ALA A 145 -12.06 0.04 10.09
N GLY A 146 -12.63 0.63 11.16
CA GLY A 146 -13.30 -0.12 12.22
C GLY A 146 -12.39 -0.97 13.11
N ILE A 147 -11.08 -0.70 13.09
CA ILE A 147 -10.04 -1.40 13.84
C ILE A 147 -8.86 -0.47 14.09
N ASP A 148 -8.16 -0.64 15.20
CA ASP A 148 -6.98 0.17 15.53
C ASP A 148 -5.79 -0.23 14.64
N LEU A 149 -5.31 0.74 13.85
CA LEU A 149 -4.28 0.57 12.84
C LEU A 149 -3.02 1.38 13.14
N VAL A 150 -1.90 0.89 12.66
CA VAL A 150 -0.62 1.61 12.58
C VAL A 150 -0.03 1.47 11.17
N PRO A 151 0.82 2.39 10.70
CA PRO A 151 1.58 2.18 9.48
C PRO A 151 2.30 0.83 9.52
N SER A 152 2.31 0.13 8.42
CA SER A 152 2.92 -1.21 8.34
C SER A 152 4.42 -1.14 8.61
N MET A 153 5.09 -0.24 7.92
CA MET A 153 6.53 0.06 7.99
C MET A 153 6.75 1.48 7.47
N ASP A 154 7.86 2.10 7.82
CA ASP A 154 8.21 3.44 7.32
C ASP A 154 8.42 3.43 5.80
N TRP A 155 8.97 2.33 5.25
CA TRP A 155 9.10 2.12 3.80
C TRP A 155 7.78 2.23 3.04
N GLU A 156 6.68 1.91 3.67
CA GLU A 156 5.32 1.88 3.08
C GLU A 156 4.48 3.12 3.42
N ILE A 157 5.07 4.13 4.04
CA ILE A 157 4.42 5.42 4.23
C ILE A 157 4.49 6.19 2.91
N ALA A 158 3.32 6.60 2.43
CA ALA A 158 3.15 7.53 1.31
C ALA A 158 3.81 7.08 0.00
N HIS A 159 3.72 5.78 -0.39
CA HIS A 159 4.17 5.44 -1.72
C HIS A 159 3.28 6.10 -2.78
N ILE A 160 3.88 6.58 -3.86
CA ILE A 160 3.22 7.35 -4.91
C ILE A 160 3.08 6.52 -6.17
N ASN A 161 1.89 6.54 -6.75
CA ASN A 161 1.65 6.06 -8.10
C ASN A 161 1.36 7.25 -9.02
N ILE A 162 2.14 7.36 -10.10
CA ILE A 162 2.00 8.41 -11.11
C ILE A 162 1.58 7.77 -12.42
N SER A 163 0.45 8.21 -12.96
CA SER A 163 0.01 7.84 -14.30
C SER A 163 -0.34 9.08 -15.12
N THR A 164 0.09 9.08 -16.37
CA THR A 164 -0.21 10.12 -17.35
C THR A 164 -1.05 9.49 -18.46
N PRO A 165 -2.27 9.97 -18.70
CA PRO A 165 -3.09 9.48 -19.79
C PRO A 165 -2.39 9.70 -21.13
N PRO A 166 -2.39 8.74 -22.05
CA PRO A 166 -1.76 8.89 -23.36
C PRO A 166 -2.43 9.97 -24.24
N ASP A 167 -3.69 10.32 -23.95
CA ASP A 167 -4.49 11.29 -24.70
C ASP A 167 -5.21 12.26 -23.75
N ALA A 168 -4.47 13.24 -23.21
CA ALA A 168 -5.02 14.27 -22.33
C ALA A 168 -6.14 15.13 -22.99
N HIS A 169 -6.37 15.00 -24.30
CA HIS A 169 -7.29 15.81 -25.10
C HIS A 169 -8.58 15.08 -25.53
N LYS A 170 -8.79 13.81 -25.16
CA LYS A 170 -10.06 13.13 -25.45
C LYS A 170 -11.18 13.68 -24.60
N SER A 171 -12.18 14.29 -25.24
CA SER A 171 -13.38 14.79 -24.56
C SER A 171 -14.32 13.63 -24.17
N LYS A 172 -15.21 13.88 -23.19
CA LYS A 172 -16.23 12.93 -22.68
C LYS A 172 -17.10 12.25 -23.74
N SER A 173 -17.17 12.78 -24.97
CA SER A 173 -18.05 12.27 -26.02
C SER A 173 -17.48 11.08 -26.81
N ASN A 174 -16.22 10.70 -26.63
CA ASN A 174 -15.54 9.68 -27.43
C ASN A 174 -14.95 8.54 -26.57
N VAL A 175 -15.55 8.22 -25.43
CA VAL A 175 -15.11 7.12 -24.55
C VAL A 175 -15.55 5.80 -25.19
N SER A 176 -14.61 4.98 -25.63
CA SER A 176 -14.80 3.62 -26.14
C SER A 176 -14.66 2.58 -25.02
N GLN A 177 -15.11 1.32 -25.25
CA GLN A 177 -14.87 0.24 -24.28
C GLN A 177 -13.39 -0.01 -23.97
N ASP A 178 -12.47 0.32 -24.86
CA ASP A 178 -11.02 0.24 -24.66
C ASP A 178 -10.51 1.30 -23.66
N ASP A 179 -11.27 2.36 -23.43
CA ASP A 179 -10.93 3.43 -22.48
C ASP A 179 -11.20 3.02 -21.01
N GLU A 180 -11.94 1.92 -20.77
CA GLU A 180 -12.10 1.29 -19.43
C GLU A 180 -10.97 0.31 -19.09
N ALA A 181 -9.93 0.20 -19.92
CA ALA A 181 -8.81 -0.70 -19.64
C ALA A 181 -8.13 -0.35 -18.30
N PRO A 182 -7.75 -1.35 -17.48
CA PRO A 182 -7.07 -1.10 -16.22
C PRO A 182 -5.67 -0.50 -16.48
N ILE A 183 -5.23 0.39 -15.59
CA ILE A 183 -3.83 0.84 -15.50
C ILE A 183 -3.05 0.02 -14.49
N VAL A 184 -3.75 -0.59 -13.52
CA VAL A 184 -3.25 -1.63 -12.62
C VAL A 184 -4.26 -2.76 -12.70
N ASP A 185 -3.82 -3.95 -13.09
CA ASP A 185 -4.71 -5.12 -13.26
C ASP A 185 -5.21 -5.66 -11.91
N TRP A 186 -6.09 -6.67 -11.95
CA TRP A 186 -6.63 -7.31 -10.75
C TRP A 186 -5.50 -7.84 -9.86
N HIS A 187 -5.48 -7.39 -8.61
CA HIS A 187 -4.51 -7.78 -7.60
C HIS A 187 -5.09 -7.66 -6.19
N THR A 188 -4.38 -8.19 -5.21
CA THR A 188 -4.55 -7.88 -3.79
C THR A 188 -3.30 -7.20 -3.28
N ASP A 189 -3.46 -6.28 -2.34
CA ASP A 189 -2.33 -5.58 -1.73
C ASP A 189 -1.46 -6.50 -0.88
N SER A 190 -0.25 -6.05 -0.62
CA SER A 190 0.67 -6.73 0.29
C SER A 190 0.27 -6.60 1.76
N TYR A 191 -0.49 -5.57 2.13
CA TYR A 191 -0.79 -5.20 3.51
C TYR A 191 -2.28 -5.26 3.82
N PRO A 192 -2.66 -5.53 5.09
CA PRO A 192 -4.06 -5.68 5.48
C PRO A 192 -4.95 -4.51 5.05
N PHE A 193 -4.51 -3.28 5.28
CA PHE A 193 -5.23 -2.07 4.89
C PHE A 193 -4.33 -1.10 4.13
N VAL A 194 -4.94 -0.33 3.26
CA VAL A 194 -4.34 0.84 2.60
C VAL A 194 -5.25 2.05 2.73
N CYS A 195 -4.65 3.23 2.82
CA CYS A 195 -5.33 4.50 2.66
C CYS A 195 -4.80 5.17 1.39
N VAL A 196 -5.66 5.34 0.41
CA VAL A 196 -5.34 5.93 -0.90
C VAL A 196 -5.83 7.36 -0.92
N THR A 197 -4.92 8.32 -1.04
CA THR A 197 -5.21 9.75 -1.10
C THR A 197 -4.93 10.30 -2.50
N MET A 198 -5.82 11.12 -3.03
CA MET A 198 -5.66 11.78 -4.33
C MET A 198 -4.88 13.08 -4.18
N LEU A 199 -3.80 13.21 -4.94
CA LEU A 199 -2.96 14.42 -4.98
C LEU A 199 -3.17 15.27 -6.24
N SER A 200 -3.90 14.77 -7.23
CA SER A 200 -4.19 15.49 -8.49
C SER A 200 -5.56 16.13 -8.48
N ASP A 201 -5.72 17.18 -9.30
CA ASP A 201 -7.02 17.75 -9.61
C ASP A 201 -7.81 16.76 -10.51
N CYS A 202 -8.99 16.39 -10.06
CA CYS A 202 -9.89 15.45 -10.73
C CYS A 202 -11.15 16.12 -11.32
N THR A 203 -11.17 17.47 -11.42
CA THR A 203 -12.37 18.24 -11.82
C THR A 203 -12.95 17.77 -13.16
N ASN A 204 -12.09 17.44 -14.13
CA ASN A 204 -12.48 16.98 -15.46
C ASN A 204 -12.24 15.47 -15.68
N MET A 205 -11.86 14.74 -14.63
CA MET A 205 -11.53 13.33 -14.72
C MET A 205 -12.78 12.47 -15.03
N VAL A 206 -12.66 11.61 -16.03
CA VAL A 206 -13.62 10.58 -16.38
C VAL A 206 -12.95 9.22 -16.17
N GLY A 207 -13.64 8.28 -15.52
CA GLY A 207 -13.01 7.02 -15.10
C GLY A 207 -12.11 7.21 -13.85
N GLY A 208 -11.07 6.40 -13.74
CA GLY A 208 -10.18 6.44 -12.59
C GLY A 208 -10.74 5.83 -11.31
N GLU A 209 -11.86 5.11 -11.41
CA GLU A 209 -12.46 4.37 -10.31
C GLU A 209 -11.55 3.20 -9.90
N THR A 210 -11.69 2.77 -8.66
CA THR A 210 -11.19 1.48 -8.20
C THR A 210 -12.33 0.47 -8.31
N ALA A 211 -12.16 -0.54 -9.15
CA ALA A 211 -13.09 -1.65 -9.25
C ALA A 211 -12.70 -2.72 -8.25
N LEU A 212 -13.66 -3.15 -7.44
CA LEU A 212 -13.52 -4.13 -6.37
C LEU A 212 -14.32 -5.38 -6.72
N ARG A 213 -13.73 -6.54 -6.56
CA ARG A 213 -14.43 -7.81 -6.72
C ARG A 213 -15.20 -8.12 -5.45
N LYS A 214 -16.48 -8.40 -5.59
CA LYS A 214 -17.35 -8.89 -4.52
C LYS A 214 -17.23 -10.40 -4.36
N GLY A 215 -17.53 -10.91 -3.17
CA GLY A 215 -17.55 -12.34 -2.88
C GLY A 215 -18.55 -13.14 -3.71
N ASP A 216 -19.61 -12.49 -4.25
CA ASP A 216 -20.57 -13.08 -5.18
C ASP A 216 -20.13 -13.03 -6.67
N GLY A 217 -18.90 -12.55 -6.93
CA GLY A 217 -18.35 -12.38 -8.28
C GLY A 217 -18.75 -11.07 -8.98
N GLY A 218 -19.65 -10.28 -8.38
CA GLY A 218 -20.00 -8.95 -8.88
C GLY A 218 -18.85 -7.95 -8.72
N ILE A 219 -19.01 -6.78 -9.35
CA ILE A 219 -18.02 -5.69 -9.28
C ILE A 219 -18.68 -4.47 -8.65
N LEU A 220 -18.01 -3.91 -7.62
CA LEU A 220 -18.31 -2.60 -7.08
C LEU A 220 -17.25 -1.61 -7.61
N LYS A 221 -17.68 -0.51 -8.23
CA LYS A 221 -16.77 0.59 -8.58
C LYS A 221 -16.87 1.68 -7.52
N VAL A 222 -15.76 1.96 -6.85
CA VAL A 222 -15.62 3.10 -5.94
C VAL A 222 -14.99 4.22 -6.73
N ARG A 223 -15.66 5.37 -6.80
CA ARG A 223 -15.17 6.51 -7.55
C ARG A 223 -13.83 6.98 -6.98
N GLY A 224 -12.91 7.38 -7.87
CA GLY A 224 -11.67 8.01 -7.46
C GLY A 224 -11.96 9.28 -6.65
N PRO A 225 -11.23 9.50 -5.54
CA PRO A 225 -11.44 10.69 -4.70
C PRO A 225 -11.09 11.97 -5.47
N GLN A 226 -11.64 13.10 -5.02
CA GLN A 226 -11.15 14.43 -5.40
C GLN A 226 -9.82 14.72 -4.69
N MET A 227 -9.10 15.75 -5.13
CA MET A 227 -7.87 16.20 -4.47
C MET A 227 -8.09 16.39 -2.96
N GLY A 228 -7.20 15.85 -2.14
CA GLY A 228 -7.31 15.87 -0.68
C GLY A 228 -8.24 14.84 -0.06
N CYS A 229 -9.04 14.12 -0.88
CA CYS A 229 -9.88 13.03 -0.40
C CYS A 229 -9.10 11.70 -0.34
N ALA A 230 -9.57 10.83 0.55
CA ALA A 230 -9.00 9.51 0.76
C ALA A 230 -10.05 8.39 0.67
N VAL A 231 -9.58 7.18 0.42
CA VAL A 231 -10.34 5.93 0.53
C VAL A 231 -9.54 4.97 1.39
N VAL A 232 -10.20 4.33 2.36
CA VAL A 232 -9.61 3.25 3.17
C VAL A 232 -10.14 1.92 2.66
N LEU A 233 -9.25 0.99 2.35
CA LEU A 233 -9.56 -0.30 1.75
C LEU A 233 -8.84 -1.44 2.45
N GLN A 234 -9.53 -2.55 2.70
CA GLN A 234 -8.93 -3.81 3.14
C GLN A 234 -8.30 -4.57 1.97
N GLY A 235 -7.27 -3.94 1.35
CA GLY A 235 -6.73 -4.32 0.05
C GLY A 235 -6.09 -5.70 -0.01
N ARG A 236 -5.61 -6.25 1.12
CA ARG A 236 -5.07 -7.62 1.19
C ARG A 236 -6.12 -8.69 0.94
N TYR A 237 -7.39 -8.40 1.24
CA TYR A 237 -8.47 -9.38 1.23
C TYR A 237 -9.49 -9.16 0.12
N ILE A 238 -9.47 -7.99 -0.51
CA ILE A 238 -10.39 -7.62 -1.58
C ILE A 238 -9.58 -7.46 -2.87
N GLU A 239 -9.86 -8.31 -3.85
CA GLU A 239 -9.26 -8.16 -5.18
C GLU A 239 -9.78 -6.88 -5.83
N HIS A 240 -8.87 -6.07 -6.34
CA HIS A 240 -9.21 -4.78 -6.93
C HIS A 240 -8.28 -4.42 -8.09
N GLN A 241 -8.74 -3.47 -8.90
CA GLN A 241 -7.97 -2.90 -10.02
C GLN A 241 -8.20 -1.39 -10.11
N ALA A 242 -7.21 -0.65 -10.60
CA ALA A 242 -7.36 0.76 -10.90
C ALA A 242 -7.71 0.96 -12.37
N LEU A 243 -8.84 1.58 -12.64
CA LEU A 243 -9.29 1.90 -14.00
C LEU A 243 -8.58 3.15 -14.52
N ARG A 244 -8.46 3.25 -15.84
CA ARG A 244 -7.86 4.40 -16.52
C ARG A 244 -8.64 5.67 -16.22
N ALA A 245 -7.90 6.76 -16.00
CA ALA A 245 -8.45 8.11 -15.91
C ALA A 245 -8.24 8.84 -17.25
N LEU A 246 -9.26 9.52 -17.73
CA LEU A 246 -9.25 10.35 -18.94
C LEU A 246 -9.60 11.79 -18.58
N GLY A 247 -9.27 12.76 -19.46
CA GLY A 247 -9.62 14.16 -19.28
C GLY A 247 -8.82 14.89 -18.20
N THR A 248 -7.72 14.31 -17.74
CA THR A 248 -6.74 14.93 -16.83
C THR A 248 -5.35 14.81 -17.41
N THR A 249 -4.44 15.73 -17.06
CA THR A 249 -3.05 15.72 -17.50
C THR A 249 -2.21 14.72 -16.72
N GLU A 250 -2.58 14.47 -15.46
CA GLU A 250 -1.90 13.55 -14.55
C GLU A 250 -2.87 12.92 -13.56
N ARG A 251 -2.53 11.75 -13.04
CA ARG A 251 -3.19 11.15 -11.89
C ARG A 251 -2.11 10.69 -10.91
N ILE A 252 -2.04 11.38 -9.79
CA ILE A 252 -1.07 11.10 -8.71
C ILE A 252 -1.86 10.66 -7.49
N THR A 253 -1.59 9.45 -7.01
CA THR A 253 -2.16 8.92 -5.77
C THR A 253 -1.06 8.60 -4.78
N MET A 254 -1.31 8.93 -3.53
CA MET A 254 -0.47 8.58 -2.39
C MET A 254 -1.13 7.45 -1.61
N VAL A 255 -0.40 6.39 -1.35
CA VAL A 255 -0.88 5.21 -0.64
C VAL A 255 -0.02 4.97 0.60
N THR A 256 -0.64 4.91 1.76
CA THR A 256 0.01 4.47 2.99
C THR A 256 -0.60 3.14 3.42
N SER A 257 0.26 2.17 3.70
CA SER A 257 -0.12 0.82 4.08
C SER A 257 -0.18 0.68 5.61
N PHE A 258 -1.19 -0.06 6.09
CA PHE A 258 -1.47 -0.22 7.51
C PHE A 258 -1.62 -1.69 7.91
N ARG A 259 -1.27 -1.97 9.17
CA ARG A 259 -1.50 -3.24 9.84
C ARG A 259 -2.27 -3.03 11.16
N PRO A 260 -2.93 -4.07 11.69
CA PRO A 260 -3.50 -4.00 13.02
C PRO A 260 -2.44 -3.64 14.07
N ARG A 261 -2.77 -2.70 14.96
CA ARG A 261 -1.93 -2.37 16.11
C ARG A 261 -1.82 -3.54 17.07
N SER A 262 -2.93 -4.24 17.29
CA SER A 262 -2.98 -5.34 18.25
C SER A 262 -2.25 -6.58 17.75
N PRO A 263 -1.26 -7.10 18.48
CA PRO A 263 -0.56 -8.33 18.11
C PRO A 263 -1.44 -9.57 18.20
N ALA A 264 -2.59 -9.48 18.88
CA ALA A 264 -3.55 -10.59 18.98
C ALA A 264 -4.34 -10.84 17.69
N LEU A 265 -4.39 -9.85 16.80
CA LEU A 265 -5.07 -9.97 15.51
C LEU A 265 -4.13 -10.61 14.46
N PRO A 266 -4.71 -11.21 13.40
CA PRO A 266 -3.93 -11.68 12.27
C PRO A 266 -3.18 -10.52 11.60
N ASP A 267 -1.98 -10.81 11.11
CA ASP A 267 -1.22 -9.96 10.21
C ASP A 267 -0.79 -10.83 9.02
N ASP A 268 -1.59 -10.79 7.97
CA ASP A 268 -1.42 -11.59 6.75
C ASP A 268 -0.60 -10.83 5.69
N THR A 269 0.26 -9.92 6.13
CA THR A 269 1.18 -9.18 5.27
C THR A 269 2.03 -10.13 4.45
N VAL A 270 2.10 -9.88 3.14
CA VAL A 270 3.02 -10.53 2.20
C VAL A 270 3.92 -9.46 1.56
N LEU A 271 5.04 -9.86 0.98
CA LEU A 271 5.95 -8.93 0.31
C LEU A 271 5.97 -9.07 -1.22
N THR A 272 5.09 -9.89 -1.77
CA THR A 272 5.10 -10.29 -3.20
C THR A 272 5.03 -9.09 -4.14
N THR A 273 4.11 -8.14 -3.91
CA THR A 273 3.91 -7.01 -4.81
C THR A 273 4.91 -5.86 -4.57
N VAL A 274 5.58 -5.86 -3.43
CA VAL A 274 6.48 -4.77 -3.03
C VAL A 274 7.97 -5.10 -3.17
N ARG A 275 8.38 -6.37 -3.08
CA ARG A 275 9.78 -6.80 -3.26
C ARG A 275 10.42 -6.26 -4.54
N PRO A 276 9.79 -6.40 -5.72
CA PRO A 276 10.40 -5.97 -6.99
C PRO A 276 10.62 -4.46 -7.12
N VAL A 277 9.96 -3.67 -6.28
CA VAL A 277 9.95 -2.20 -6.32
C VAL A 277 10.41 -1.59 -5.00
N SER A 278 11.33 -2.27 -4.31
CA SER A 278 11.87 -1.82 -3.03
C SER A 278 13.39 -1.96 -2.97
N ASP A 279 14.02 -1.20 -2.08
CA ASP A 279 15.29 -1.60 -1.52
C ASP A 279 15.05 -2.80 -0.61
N LEU A 280 15.61 -3.96 -0.97
CA LEU A 280 15.33 -5.22 -0.28
C LEU A 280 15.95 -5.26 1.12
N SER A 281 17.08 -4.56 1.35
CA SER A 281 17.70 -4.48 2.65
C SER A 281 16.79 -3.76 3.63
N GLU A 282 16.31 -2.57 3.27
CA GLU A 282 15.40 -1.79 4.09
C GLU A 282 14.05 -2.49 4.28
N LEU A 283 13.47 -3.03 3.22
CA LEU A 283 12.21 -3.76 3.28
C LEU A 283 12.27 -4.93 4.25
N TYR A 284 13.31 -5.76 4.14
CA TYR A 284 13.45 -6.96 4.98
C TYR A 284 13.83 -6.62 6.42
N PHE A 285 14.61 -5.56 6.63
CA PHE A 285 14.96 -5.09 7.95
C PHE A 285 13.71 -4.65 8.72
N GLN A 286 12.93 -3.72 8.15
CA GLN A 286 11.71 -3.20 8.77
C GLN A 286 10.62 -4.28 8.90
N PHE A 287 10.45 -5.15 7.89
CA PHE A 287 9.53 -6.28 7.97
C PHE A 287 9.90 -7.24 9.10
N SER A 288 11.18 -7.60 9.21
CA SER A 288 11.64 -8.55 10.22
C SER A 288 11.52 -7.96 11.63
N GLU A 289 11.86 -6.70 11.81
CA GLU A 289 11.82 -6.01 13.08
C GLU A 289 10.39 -6.00 13.64
N TYR A 290 9.41 -5.45 12.92
CA TYR A 290 8.06 -5.38 13.46
C TYR A 290 7.41 -6.76 13.65
N ARG A 291 7.75 -7.73 12.81
CA ARG A 291 7.25 -9.13 12.96
C ARG A 291 7.79 -9.78 14.22
N LEU A 292 9.05 -9.54 14.55
CA LEU A 292 9.65 -10.04 15.78
C LEU A 292 9.08 -9.33 17.02
N GLU A 293 8.81 -8.02 16.95
CA GLU A 293 8.09 -7.29 18.01
C GLU A 293 6.70 -7.89 18.27
N ILE A 294 5.92 -8.16 17.23
CA ILE A 294 4.62 -8.83 17.37
C ILE A 294 4.77 -10.19 18.06
N LEU A 295 5.77 -10.98 17.68
CA LEU A 295 6.04 -12.29 18.28
C LEU A 295 6.42 -12.15 19.77
N GLU A 296 7.29 -11.19 20.10
CA GLU A 296 7.68 -10.89 21.49
C GLU A 296 6.46 -10.55 22.34
N GLU A 297 5.60 -9.65 21.89
CA GLU A 297 4.39 -9.26 22.59
C GLU A 297 3.42 -10.45 22.80
N ARG A 298 3.26 -11.29 21.78
CA ARG A 298 2.45 -12.53 21.87
C ARG A 298 3.01 -13.49 22.92
N ILE A 299 4.33 -13.67 22.95
CA ILE A 299 5.02 -14.53 23.93
C ILE A 299 4.85 -13.94 25.34
N ARG A 300 5.04 -12.63 25.53
CA ARG A 300 4.83 -11.94 26.82
C ARG A 300 3.40 -12.10 27.30
N ALA A 301 2.41 -11.93 26.45
CA ALA A 301 1.00 -12.11 26.78
C ALA A 301 0.71 -13.57 27.21
N GLN A 302 1.25 -14.54 26.49
CA GLN A 302 1.09 -15.96 26.85
C GLN A 302 1.74 -16.32 28.19
N LEU A 303 2.94 -15.79 28.44
CA LEU A 303 3.61 -15.96 29.74
C LEU A 303 2.78 -15.37 30.90
N LYS A 304 2.17 -14.20 30.68
CA LYS A 304 1.26 -13.59 31.66
C LYS A 304 0.08 -14.53 31.95
N ILE A 305 -0.59 -15.03 30.91
CA ILE A 305 -1.72 -15.97 31.06
C ILE A 305 -1.30 -17.20 31.88
N MET A 306 -0.12 -17.77 31.61
CA MET A 306 0.39 -18.94 32.34
C MET A 306 0.62 -18.61 33.83
N ARG A 307 1.24 -17.47 34.14
CA ARG A 307 1.49 -17.02 35.52
C ARG A 307 0.19 -16.78 36.27
N ASP A 308 -0.78 -16.08 35.66
CA ASP A 308 -2.08 -15.80 36.23
C ASP A 308 -2.84 -17.11 36.54
N ARG A 309 -2.83 -18.10 35.64
CA ARG A 309 -3.41 -19.43 35.87
C ARG A 309 -2.75 -20.14 37.05
N ARG A 310 -1.41 -20.09 37.13
CA ARG A 310 -0.65 -20.71 38.26
C ARG A 310 -0.98 -20.05 39.60
N CYS A 311 -1.02 -18.72 39.64
CA CYS A 311 -1.41 -17.94 40.81
C CYS A 311 -2.85 -18.28 41.27
N ALA A 312 -3.74 -18.42 40.28
CA ALA A 312 -5.14 -18.82 40.55
C ALA A 312 -5.31 -20.33 40.83
N ARG A 313 -4.23 -21.10 41.01
CA ARG A 313 -4.21 -22.56 41.22
C ARG A 313 -5.03 -23.35 40.19
N ARG A 314 -5.11 -22.86 38.94
CA ARG A 314 -5.74 -23.54 37.82
C ARG A 314 -4.74 -24.48 37.14
N GLY A 315 -5.22 -25.64 36.69
CA GLY A 315 -4.42 -26.62 35.97
C GLY A 315 -3.85 -26.06 34.70
N PHE A 316 -2.80 -26.70 34.15
CA PHE A 316 -2.20 -26.33 32.89
C PHE A 316 -3.16 -26.49 31.70
N ASP A 317 -3.25 -25.50 30.83
CA ASP A 317 -4.10 -25.52 29.65
C ASP A 317 -3.36 -26.08 28.44
N THR A 318 -3.31 -27.39 28.33
CA THR A 318 -2.63 -28.08 27.22
C THR A 318 -3.19 -27.70 25.85
N LYS A 319 -4.53 -27.59 25.73
CA LYS A 319 -5.17 -27.26 24.46
C LYS A 319 -4.89 -25.82 24.04
N GLY A 320 -4.98 -24.87 24.98
CA GLY A 320 -4.67 -23.46 24.75
C GLY A 320 -3.20 -23.29 24.37
N MET A 321 -2.28 -23.96 25.07
CA MET A 321 -0.84 -23.86 24.76
C MET A 321 -0.52 -24.42 23.36
N LYS A 322 -1.04 -25.60 23.00
CA LYS A 322 -0.84 -26.16 21.65
C LYS A 322 -1.37 -25.25 20.57
N ARG A 323 -2.55 -24.65 20.76
CA ARG A 323 -3.13 -23.68 19.82
C ARG A 323 -2.26 -22.43 19.69
N PHE A 324 -1.74 -21.92 20.80
CA PHE A 324 -0.82 -20.79 20.78
C PHE A 324 0.45 -21.12 19.97
N LEU A 325 1.11 -22.24 20.28
CA LEU A 325 2.34 -22.66 19.61
C LEU A 325 2.12 -22.84 18.11
N SER A 326 1.04 -23.52 17.69
CA SER A 326 0.72 -23.74 16.28
C SER A 326 0.50 -22.41 15.53
N LYS A 327 -0.12 -21.40 16.17
CA LYS A 327 -0.26 -20.07 15.56
C LYS A 327 1.08 -19.38 15.38
N GLN A 328 2.01 -19.50 16.36
CA GLN A 328 3.34 -18.90 16.22
C GLN A 328 4.19 -19.62 15.18
N GLU A 329 4.07 -20.93 15.08
CA GLU A 329 4.71 -21.74 14.01
C GLU A 329 4.27 -21.25 12.63
N GLN A 330 2.96 -21.12 12.39
CA GLN A 330 2.43 -20.60 11.12
C GLN A 330 2.91 -19.18 10.82
N PHE A 331 2.94 -18.31 11.84
CA PHE A 331 3.44 -16.95 11.71
C PHE A 331 4.91 -16.88 11.30
N LEU A 332 5.75 -17.73 11.91
CA LEU A 332 7.17 -17.81 11.57
C LEU A 332 7.41 -18.44 10.17
N VAL A 333 6.63 -19.46 9.81
CA VAL A 333 6.69 -20.06 8.46
C VAL A 333 6.33 -19.03 7.39
N GLN A 334 5.28 -18.23 7.62
CA GLN A 334 4.92 -17.15 6.70
C GLN A 334 6.03 -16.11 6.61
N MET A 335 6.55 -15.64 7.75
CA MET A 335 7.66 -14.68 7.78
C MET A 335 8.87 -15.19 6.99
N ASN A 336 9.28 -16.44 7.22
CA ASN A 336 10.41 -17.05 6.52
C ASN A 336 10.17 -17.16 5.01
N ARG A 337 8.93 -17.45 4.58
CA ARG A 337 8.57 -17.52 3.15
C ARG A 337 8.64 -16.16 2.46
N GLU A 338 8.31 -15.08 3.17
CA GLU A 338 8.30 -13.73 2.59
C GLU A 338 9.71 -13.14 2.44
N ILE A 339 10.69 -13.61 3.19
CA ILE A 339 12.11 -13.22 3.04
C ILE A 339 12.74 -14.09 1.96
N VAL A 340 12.66 -13.64 0.72
CA VAL A 340 13.20 -14.33 -0.46
C VAL A 340 14.64 -13.87 -0.69
N ASP A 341 15.53 -14.82 -1.07
CA ASP A 341 16.92 -14.51 -1.42
C ASP A 341 16.98 -13.42 -2.49
N VAL A 342 17.87 -12.44 -2.30
CA VAL A 342 17.96 -11.24 -3.15
C VAL A 342 18.15 -11.58 -4.62
N GLU A 343 18.92 -12.65 -4.91
CA GLU A 343 19.24 -13.13 -6.26
C GLU A 343 18.01 -13.72 -6.98
N LYS A 344 16.99 -14.08 -6.25
CA LYS A 344 15.75 -14.63 -6.80
C LYS A 344 14.69 -13.56 -7.09
N VAL A 345 14.91 -12.33 -6.66
CA VAL A 345 13.97 -11.22 -6.88
C VAL A 345 14.25 -10.56 -8.20
N ILE A 346 13.28 -10.59 -9.12
CA ILE A 346 13.36 -9.90 -10.40
C ILE A 346 12.85 -8.47 -10.21
N LYS A 347 13.74 -7.48 -10.26
CA LYS A 347 13.37 -6.07 -10.11
C LYS A 347 12.39 -5.64 -11.20
N GLY A 348 11.35 -4.91 -10.78
CA GLY A 348 10.32 -4.40 -11.68
C GLY A 348 9.32 -5.45 -12.17
N PHE A 349 9.44 -6.71 -11.77
CA PHE A 349 8.51 -7.77 -12.16
C PHE A 349 7.87 -8.45 -10.95
N THR A 350 6.55 -8.32 -10.86
CA THR A 350 5.72 -8.97 -9.83
C THR A 350 4.99 -10.15 -10.45
N ASP A 351 5.18 -11.34 -9.90
CA ASP A 351 4.32 -12.50 -10.12
C ASP A 351 3.40 -12.67 -8.92
N ASP A 352 2.23 -12.07 -9.00
CA ASP A 352 1.16 -12.16 -8.00
C ASP A 352 0.07 -13.16 -8.38
N SER A 353 0.30 -13.96 -9.42
CA SER A 353 -0.66 -14.93 -9.96
C SER A 353 -1.23 -15.88 -8.91
N HIS A 354 -0.44 -16.20 -7.87
CA HIS A 354 -0.87 -17.05 -6.76
C HIS A 354 -1.78 -16.33 -5.73
N LEU A 355 -1.85 -15.00 -5.80
CA LEU A 355 -2.72 -14.16 -4.95
C LEU A 355 -4.07 -13.87 -5.61
N ILE A 356 -4.19 -14.15 -6.91
CA ILE A 356 -5.38 -13.89 -7.73
C ILE A 356 -6.24 -15.16 -7.76
N SER A 357 -7.55 -15.02 -7.67
CA SER A 357 -8.47 -16.16 -7.74
C SER A 357 -8.38 -16.91 -9.07
N GLU A 358 -8.64 -18.22 -9.05
CA GLU A 358 -8.64 -19.05 -10.26
C GLU A 358 -9.64 -18.56 -11.31
N GLU A 359 -10.76 -18.00 -10.88
CA GLU A 359 -11.79 -17.42 -11.78
C GLU A 359 -11.22 -16.25 -12.59
N LEU A 360 -10.45 -15.38 -11.96
CA LEU A 360 -9.80 -14.25 -12.64
C LEU A 360 -8.70 -14.71 -13.60
N LYS A 361 -7.94 -15.72 -13.21
CA LYS A 361 -6.94 -16.32 -14.10
C LYS A 361 -7.59 -16.90 -15.37
N GLU A 362 -8.75 -17.55 -15.25
CA GLU A 362 -9.51 -18.08 -16.38
C GLU A 362 -10.07 -16.96 -17.27
N GLN A 363 -10.57 -15.86 -16.69
CA GLN A 363 -11.03 -14.71 -17.44
C GLN A 363 -9.89 -14.01 -18.20
N ALA A 364 -8.72 -13.85 -17.59
CA ALA A 364 -7.53 -13.29 -18.23
C ALA A 364 -7.09 -14.16 -19.42
N LYS A 365 -7.07 -15.49 -19.27
CA LYS A 365 -6.77 -16.43 -20.37
C LYS A 365 -7.77 -16.32 -21.53
N LYS A 366 -9.07 -16.16 -21.25
CA LYS A 366 -10.10 -15.99 -22.29
C LYS A 366 -9.92 -14.69 -23.08
N ARG A 367 -9.59 -13.57 -22.39
CA ARG A 367 -9.32 -12.28 -23.04
C ARG A 367 -8.08 -12.31 -23.92
N ALA A 368 -7.00 -12.94 -23.46
CA ALA A 368 -5.78 -13.10 -24.26
C ALA A 368 -6.01 -13.90 -25.55
N ARG A 369 -6.95 -14.85 -25.56
CA ARG A 369 -7.30 -15.63 -26.77
C ARG A 369 -8.14 -14.84 -27.77
N VAL A 370 -8.99 -13.92 -27.30
CA VAL A 370 -9.86 -13.09 -28.16
C VAL A 370 -9.06 -11.93 -28.81
N GLY A 371 -7.97 -11.49 -28.21
CA GLY A 371 -7.10 -10.42 -28.76
C GLY A 371 -6.05 -10.92 -29.76
N THR A 372 -6.02 -12.22 -30.08
CA THR A 372 -5.08 -12.84 -31.03
C THR A 372 -5.79 -13.37 -32.30
N GLU A 373 -7.10 -13.18 -32.42
CA GLU A 373 -7.87 -13.37 -33.65
C GLU A 373 -8.22 -11.99 -34.27
#